data_1c6a905a7215e1d68360768755ce8cfc
#
_entry.id   1c6a905a7215e1d68360768755ce8cfc
#
_cell.length_a   1.000
_cell.length_b   1.000
_cell.length_c   1.000
_cell.angle_alpha   90.00
_cell.angle_beta   90.00
_cell.angle_gamma   90.00
#
_symmetry.space_group_name_H-M   'P 1'
#
loop_
_entity.id
_entity.type
_entity.pdbx_description
1 polymer ?
#
loop_
_entity_poly.entity_id
_entity_poly.type
_entity_poly.pdbx_seq_one_letter_code
_entity_poly.pdbx_strand_id
1 'polypeptide(L)'
;MIRAIQIIVDQTIAVAFIALICLFSPSTAMAQDAAPSSPSSNYVSRAEYDKLKAEHEAMKQELDALKATVQQMTAAAAPAPAEAAPKKPISEEKQVVSVPPEAATEELRQEVETLKMQVKETFPGTTKFLLAGYGTAGFTARSGEDPFFDAAFNAIFLWKLTDRLFFEGELEFEFEDQETTTNLEIAQASYLLNDYMTIGVGRFLNPTDYFVERQHMNWVNKLPDKPLAVYDGLLPESEMGAQLRGVIPIGPTKLEYVGFVANAPGLITAPDDFSELGMLDFDNDANLGGHVAVGGHLGFIPIPQLEVGYGIQRSKVGPRDHAVENILQSADFNYVQDSILLKGLINFRAQWVWSHVGRFVYDPDGSQGFGPLEFNNNRNGGYAQLSYRPTHIDNDYIKNFEGVFRYDRLNQLHTPVGFDEQRWTLGLNYWVTPSAVVKLAYEFDDKNGGARDQDAFMMQAAVGF
;
A
#
# COMPACT_ATOMS: atom_id res chain seq x y z
N MET A 1 31.08 17.11 2.71
CA MET A 1 29.80 17.85 2.74
C MET A 1 28.61 16.90 2.92
N ILE A 2 28.50 15.84 2.15
CA ILE A 2 27.44 14.81 2.26
C ILE A 2 27.42 14.15 3.64
N ARG A 3 28.56 13.71 4.19
CA ARG A 3 28.63 13.10 5.56
C ARG A 3 28.23 14.05 6.69
N ALA A 4 28.43 15.35 6.53
CA ALA A 4 28.02 16.34 7.55
C ALA A 4 26.50 16.57 7.52
N ILE A 5 25.88 16.55 6.34
CA ILE A 5 24.42 16.61 6.17
C ILE A 5 23.79 15.34 6.73
N GLN A 6 24.39 14.18 6.52
CA GLN A 6 23.95 12.90 7.03
C GLN A 6 23.89 12.86 8.56
N ILE A 7 24.93 13.33 9.25
CA ILE A 7 24.96 13.41 10.72
C ILE A 7 23.88 14.35 11.25
N ILE A 8 23.61 15.46 10.58
CA ILE A 8 22.57 16.41 10.97
C ILE A 8 21.18 15.80 10.77
N VAL A 9 20.94 15.11 9.65
CA VAL A 9 19.66 14.44 9.36
C VAL A 9 19.43 13.28 10.33
N ASP A 10 20.41 12.42 10.55
CA ASP A 10 20.32 11.30 11.50
C ASP A 10 20.04 11.78 12.93
N GLN A 11 20.71 12.87 13.37
CA GLN A 11 20.47 13.45 14.69
C GLN A 11 19.14 14.18 14.80
N THR A 12 18.68 14.85 13.74
CA THR A 12 17.41 15.59 13.77
C THR A 12 16.21 14.65 13.73
N ILE A 13 16.27 13.60 12.94
CA ILE A 13 15.25 12.53 12.89
C ILE A 13 15.24 11.79 14.24
N ALA A 14 16.40 11.40 14.77
CA ALA A 14 16.51 10.73 16.06
C ALA A 14 15.97 11.60 17.22
N VAL A 15 16.25 12.90 17.24
CA VAL A 15 15.78 13.82 18.29
C VAL A 15 14.28 14.06 18.18
N ALA A 16 13.72 14.21 16.98
CA ALA A 16 12.28 14.36 16.81
C ALA A 16 11.52 13.10 17.26
N PHE A 17 12.08 11.91 17.03
CA PHE A 17 11.48 10.65 17.45
C PHE A 17 11.74 10.28 18.92
N ILE A 18 12.91 10.60 19.48
CA ILE A 18 13.24 10.31 20.88
C ILE A 18 12.36 11.12 21.85
N ALA A 19 11.97 12.33 21.51
CA ALA A 19 11.05 13.13 22.31
C ALA A 19 9.65 12.50 22.48
N LEU A 20 9.23 11.67 21.51
CA LEU A 20 7.95 10.96 21.56
C LEU A 20 8.03 9.59 22.27
N ILE A 21 9.23 8.96 22.29
CA ILE A 21 9.45 7.58 22.77
C ILE A 21 9.64 7.49 24.29
N CYS A 22 10.03 8.57 24.98
CA CYS A 22 10.30 8.54 26.43
C CYS A 22 9.08 8.25 27.32
N LEU A 23 7.90 8.06 26.78
CA LEU A 23 6.66 7.84 27.56
C LEU A 23 6.21 6.37 27.68
N PHE A 24 6.79 5.43 26.91
CA PHE A 24 6.30 4.04 26.91
C PHE A 24 7.39 2.97 26.75
N SER A 25 7.96 2.48 27.84
CA SER A 25 8.79 1.25 27.87
C SER A 25 8.34 0.29 28.95
N PRO A 26 7.94 -0.94 28.64
CA PRO A 26 7.81 -2.02 29.63
C PRO A 26 8.90 -3.08 29.49
N SER A 27 9.29 -3.64 30.63
CA SER A 27 10.35 -4.65 30.83
C SER A 27 9.82 -6.10 30.78
N THR A 28 10.70 -7.02 30.40
CA THR A 28 10.49 -8.45 30.07
C THR A 28 10.75 -9.42 31.19
N ALA A 29 10.13 -10.61 31.14
CA ALA A 29 10.51 -11.83 31.86
C ALA A 29 10.23 -13.11 31.04
N MET A 30 11.09 -14.12 31.17
CA MET A 30 11.28 -15.34 30.36
C MET A 30 10.64 -16.62 30.94
N ALA A 31 10.39 -17.64 30.12
CA ALA A 31 10.48 -19.07 30.48
C ALA A 31 10.37 -20.03 29.25
N GLN A 32 10.82 -21.28 29.40
CA GLN A 32 11.51 -22.19 28.49
C GLN A 32 10.76 -23.54 28.22
N ASP A 33 10.98 -24.09 27.04
CA ASP A 33 11.16 -25.45 26.48
C ASP A 33 10.11 -26.56 26.40
N ALA A 34 10.04 -27.23 25.23
CA ALA A 34 10.25 -28.65 24.92
C ALA A 34 9.89 -29.08 23.47
N ALA A 35 10.57 -30.08 22.92
CA ALA A 35 10.82 -30.40 21.51
C ALA A 35 9.95 -31.56 20.84
N PRO A 36 10.27 -32.07 19.62
CA PRO A 36 9.37 -32.06 18.45
C PRO A 36 8.93 -33.41 17.86
N SER A 37 8.09 -33.42 16.82
CA SER A 37 7.87 -34.54 15.91
C SER A 37 7.58 -34.08 14.45
N SER A 38 8.04 -34.86 13.48
CA SER A 38 8.32 -34.57 12.08
C SER A 38 7.14 -34.63 11.07
N PRO A 39 7.30 -34.08 9.83
CA PRO A 39 6.24 -33.73 8.89
C PRO A 39 5.94 -34.75 7.78
N SER A 40 4.75 -34.70 7.19
CA SER A 40 4.32 -35.45 6.01
C SER A 40 4.19 -34.54 4.78
N SER A 41 4.79 -34.95 3.66
CA SER A 41 4.77 -34.25 2.37
C SER A 41 3.44 -34.40 1.62
N ASN A 42 2.87 -33.32 1.14
CA ASN A 42 1.68 -33.29 0.27
C ASN A 42 2.11 -33.23 -1.21
N TYR A 43 2.10 -34.38 -1.89
CA TYR A 43 2.06 -34.40 -3.36
C TYR A 43 0.62 -34.50 -3.83
N VAL A 44 0.19 -33.57 -4.71
CA VAL A 44 -1.09 -33.64 -5.39
C VAL A 44 -1.16 -34.94 -6.21
N SER A 45 -2.18 -35.74 -6.04
CA SER A 45 -2.30 -36.99 -6.76
C SER A 45 -2.59 -36.72 -8.25
N ARG A 46 -2.13 -37.63 -9.13
CA ARG A 46 -2.38 -37.50 -10.59
C ARG A 46 -3.86 -37.41 -10.91
N ALA A 47 -4.71 -38.04 -10.13
CA ALA A 47 -6.17 -37.99 -10.30
C ALA A 47 -6.74 -36.60 -9.95
N GLU A 48 -6.22 -35.92 -8.93
CA GLU A 48 -6.59 -34.55 -8.60
C GLU A 48 -6.10 -33.55 -9.64
N TYR A 49 -4.90 -33.74 -10.16
CA TYR A 49 -4.41 -32.93 -11.28
C TYR A 49 -5.24 -33.07 -12.53
N ASP A 50 -5.61 -34.30 -12.93
CA ASP A 50 -6.46 -34.56 -14.08
C ASP A 50 -7.87 -34.00 -13.91
N LYS A 51 -8.41 -33.97 -12.67
CA LYS A 51 -9.69 -33.35 -12.32
C LYS A 51 -9.61 -31.81 -12.45
N LEU A 52 -8.60 -31.19 -11.86
CA LEU A 52 -8.37 -29.75 -11.97
C LEU A 52 -8.19 -29.30 -13.42
N LYS A 53 -7.49 -30.09 -14.22
CA LYS A 53 -7.32 -29.82 -15.65
C LYS A 53 -8.65 -29.88 -16.42
N ALA A 54 -9.50 -30.85 -16.09
CA ALA A 54 -10.83 -30.95 -16.72
C ALA A 54 -11.74 -29.77 -16.31
N GLU A 55 -11.70 -29.33 -15.05
CA GLU A 55 -12.42 -28.17 -14.56
C GLU A 55 -11.92 -26.87 -15.23
N HIS A 56 -10.62 -26.73 -15.43
CA HIS A 56 -10.02 -25.58 -16.13
C HIS A 56 -10.45 -25.52 -17.60
N GLU A 57 -10.48 -26.65 -18.32
CA GLU A 57 -10.95 -26.69 -19.71
C GLU A 57 -12.45 -26.37 -19.82
N ALA A 58 -13.27 -26.81 -18.86
CA ALA A 58 -14.68 -26.45 -18.81
C ALA A 58 -14.90 -24.94 -18.58
N MET A 59 -14.17 -24.36 -17.64
CA MET A 59 -14.21 -22.92 -17.34
C MET A 59 -13.75 -22.08 -18.53
N LYS A 60 -12.74 -22.54 -19.29
CA LYS A 60 -12.28 -21.89 -20.51
C LYS A 60 -13.35 -21.89 -21.60
N GLN A 61 -14.10 -22.98 -21.76
CA GLN A 61 -15.22 -23.05 -22.71
C GLN A 61 -16.35 -22.08 -22.33
N GLU A 62 -16.69 -21.96 -21.03
CA GLU A 62 -17.68 -21.01 -20.55
C GLU A 62 -17.24 -19.57 -20.80
N LEU A 63 -15.95 -19.25 -20.57
CA LEU A 63 -15.38 -17.93 -20.84
C LEU A 63 -15.45 -17.56 -22.32
N ASP A 64 -15.16 -18.50 -23.23
CA ASP A 64 -15.24 -18.26 -24.68
C ASP A 64 -16.70 -18.10 -25.14
N ALA A 65 -17.64 -18.80 -24.54
CA ALA A 65 -19.07 -18.62 -24.80
C ALA A 65 -19.55 -17.23 -24.30
N LEU A 66 -19.09 -16.79 -23.14
CA LEU A 66 -19.41 -15.48 -22.59
C LEU A 66 -18.83 -14.34 -23.46
N LYS A 67 -17.59 -14.49 -23.92
CA LYS A 67 -16.97 -13.54 -24.88
C LYS A 67 -17.77 -13.42 -26.17
N ALA A 68 -18.23 -14.53 -26.73
CA ALA A 68 -19.07 -14.53 -27.95
C ALA A 68 -20.40 -13.79 -27.69
N THR A 69 -21.02 -13.99 -26.55
CA THR A 69 -22.25 -13.30 -26.15
C THR A 69 -22.05 -11.80 -26.00
N VAL A 70 -20.96 -11.37 -25.35
CA VAL A 70 -20.59 -9.96 -25.20
C VAL A 70 -20.32 -9.30 -26.56
N GLN A 71 -19.64 -9.99 -27.46
CA GLN A 71 -19.42 -9.52 -28.85
C GLN A 71 -20.73 -9.34 -29.63
N GLN A 72 -21.68 -10.26 -29.47
CA GLN A 72 -23.01 -10.11 -30.09
C GLN A 72 -23.79 -8.93 -29.51
N MET A 73 -23.75 -8.72 -28.20
CA MET A 73 -24.41 -7.57 -27.56
C MET A 73 -23.78 -6.24 -28.00
N THR A 74 -22.46 -6.18 -28.13
CA THR A 74 -21.73 -4.99 -28.59
C THR A 74 -22.03 -4.70 -30.06
N ALA A 75 -22.15 -5.70 -30.90
CA ALA A 75 -22.53 -5.56 -32.32
C ALA A 75 -24.00 -5.11 -32.51
N ALA A 76 -24.88 -5.50 -31.57
CA ALA A 76 -26.28 -5.09 -31.60
C ALA A 76 -26.49 -3.64 -31.07
N ALA A 77 -25.53 -3.08 -30.35
CA ALA A 77 -25.58 -1.74 -29.77
C ALA A 77 -24.95 -0.63 -30.66
N ALA A 78 -24.49 -0.95 -31.87
CA ALA A 78 -23.92 0.03 -32.79
C ALA A 78 -25.03 0.96 -33.35
N PRO A 79 -24.96 2.30 -33.14
CA PRO A 79 -25.95 3.23 -33.65
C PRO A 79 -25.84 3.38 -35.17
N ALA A 80 -27.00 3.46 -35.84
CA ALA A 80 -27.10 3.72 -37.28
C ALA A 80 -26.55 5.12 -37.64
N PRO A 81 -25.98 5.32 -38.85
CA PRO A 81 -25.38 6.59 -39.25
C PRO A 81 -26.40 7.71 -39.32
N ALA A 82 -26.16 8.80 -38.57
CA ALA A 82 -26.96 10.01 -38.61
C ALA A 82 -26.61 10.84 -39.85
N GLU A 83 -27.62 11.19 -40.61
CA GLU A 83 -27.62 12.03 -41.80
C GLU A 83 -27.29 13.48 -41.44
N ALA A 84 -26.43 14.13 -42.22
CA ALA A 84 -25.91 15.48 -41.94
C ALA A 84 -26.92 16.59 -42.25
N ALA A 85 -27.22 17.44 -41.31
CA ALA A 85 -27.95 18.69 -41.48
C ALA A 85 -26.99 19.91 -41.51
N PRO A 86 -27.35 21.00 -42.27
CA PRO A 86 -26.38 22.04 -42.67
C PRO A 86 -26.12 23.09 -41.57
N LYS A 87 -24.86 23.50 -41.45
CA LYS A 87 -24.38 24.57 -40.56
C LYS A 87 -24.88 25.96 -40.98
N LYS A 88 -25.47 26.69 -40.03
CA LYS A 88 -25.62 28.17 -40.10
C LYS A 88 -24.53 28.83 -39.25
N PRO A 89 -24.01 30.00 -39.66
CA PRO A 89 -22.97 30.71 -38.92
C PRO A 89 -23.54 31.47 -37.72
N ILE A 90 -22.87 31.34 -36.58
CA ILE A 90 -23.17 32.07 -35.34
C ILE A 90 -22.19 33.23 -35.23
N SER A 91 -22.75 34.45 -35.19
CA SER A 91 -22.01 35.67 -34.87
C SER A 91 -21.76 35.76 -33.37
N GLU A 92 -20.51 36.10 -33.01
CA GLU A 92 -20.12 36.41 -31.63
C GLU A 92 -20.76 37.70 -31.14
N GLU A 93 -21.50 37.61 -30.03
CA GLU A 93 -21.80 38.76 -29.18
C GLU A 93 -21.65 38.30 -27.71
N LYS A 94 -20.58 38.76 -27.06
CA LYS A 94 -20.32 38.54 -25.65
C LYS A 94 -21.27 39.40 -24.83
N GLN A 95 -22.37 38.83 -24.33
CA GLN A 95 -23.10 39.37 -23.18
C GLN A 95 -22.66 38.62 -21.92
N VAL A 96 -21.97 39.34 -21.03
CA VAL A 96 -21.76 38.90 -19.65
C VAL A 96 -23.08 39.04 -18.90
N VAL A 97 -23.84 37.95 -18.82
CA VAL A 97 -25.01 37.87 -17.96
C VAL A 97 -24.53 37.46 -16.57
N SER A 98 -24.58 38.38 -15.63
CA SER A 98 -24.44 38.08 -14.21
C SER A 98 -25.67 37.30 -13.73
N VAL A 99 -25.58 36.00 -13.64
CA VAL A 99 -26.63 35.15 -13.09
C VAL A 99 -26.65 35.34 -11.56
N PRO A 100 -27.86 35.60 -10.95
CA PRO A 100 -27.97 35.71 -9.49
C PRO A 100 -27.50 34.36 -8.81
N PRO A 101 -26.92 34.42 -7.60
CA PRO A 101 -26.42 33.23 -6.90
C PRO A 101 -27.46 32.12 -6.69
N GLU A 102 -28.76 32.48 -6.56
CA GLU A 102 -29.83 31.51 -6.40
C GLU A 102 -30.13 30.70 -7.67
N ALA A 103 -30.05 31.29 -8.86
CA ALA A 103 -30.28 30.59 -10.12
C ALA A 103 -29.16 29.55 -10.40
N ALA A 104 -27.92 29.91 -10.15
CA ALA A 104 -26.77 28.97 -10.27
C ALA A 104 -26.86 27.81 -9.28
N THR A 105 -27.41 28.05 -8.09
CA THR A 105 -27.63 27.01 -7.08
C THR A 105 -28.75 26.06 -7.47
N GLU A 106 -29.79 26.55 -8.11
CA GLU A 106 -30.90 25.73 -8.56
C GLU A 106 -30.55 24.91 -9.81
N GLU A 107 -29.77 25.46 -10.72
CA GLU A 107 -29.23 24.73 -11.88
C GLU A 107 -28.32 23.60 -11.46
N LEU A 108 -27.43 23.84 -10.49
CA LEU A 108 -26.58 22.81 -9.91
C LEU A 108 -27.36 21.70 -9.17
N ARG A 109 -28.48 22.10 -8.48
CA ARG A 109 -29.37 21.11 -7.86
C ARG A 109 -30.07 20.24 -8.89
N GLN A 110 -30.55 20.82 -9.99
CA GLN A 110 -31.18 20.06 -11.06
C GLN A 110 -30.20 19.13 -11.76
N GLU A 111 -28.96 19.55 -11.95
CA GLU A 111 -27.91 18.72 -12.50
C GLU A 111 -27.56 17.54 -11.58
N VAL A 112 -27.44 17.79 -10.28
CA VAL A 112 -27.23 16.74 -9.26
C VAL A 112 -28.41 15.77 -9.20
N GLU A 113 -29.67 16.23 -9.27
CA GLU A 113 -30.84 15.33 -9.29
C GLU A 113 -30.92 14.53 -10.60
N THR A 114 -30.52 15.12 -11.72
CA THR A 114 -30.46 14.44 -13.02
C THR A 114 -29.38 13.34 -12.98
N LEU A 115 -28.20 13.64 -12.45
CA LEU A 115 -27.14 12.66 -12.24
C LEU A 115 -27.57 11.52 -11.29
N LYS A 116 -28.28 11.87 -10.20
CA LYS A 116 -28.84 10.86 -9.28
C LYS A 116 -29.86 9.94 -9.98
N MET A 117 -30.71 10.50 -10.85
CA MET A 117 -31.67 9.69 -11.62
C MET A 117 -30.96 8.80 -12.64
N GLN A 118 -29.98 9.30 -13.37
CA GLN A 118 -29.18 8.52 -14.32
C GLN A 118 -28.45 7.36 -13.62
N VAL A 119 -27.83 7.62 -12.46
CA VAL A 119 -27.20 6.58 -11.65
C VAL A 119 -28.22 5.55 -11.18
N LYS A 120 -29.42 5.98 -10.77
CA LYS A 120 -30.49 5.09 -10.31
C LYS A 120 -31.11 4.25 -11.45
N GLU A 121 -31.15 4.77 -12.67
CA GLU A 121 -31.60 4.02 -13.86
C GLU A 121 -30.55 3.03 -14.34
N THR A 122 -29.25 3.39 -14.25
CA THR A 122 -28.13 2.51 -14.61
C THR A 122 -27.96 1.38 -13.60
N PHE A 123 -28.25 1.62 -12.32
CA PHE A 123 -28.15 0.64 -11.24
C PHE A 123 -29.47 0.56 -10.46
N PRO A 124 -30.51 -0.14 -11.00
CA PRO A 124 -31.78 -0.30 -10.33
C PRO A 124 -31.67 -1.24 -9.13
N GLY A 125 -31.70 -0.68 -7.94
CA GLY A 125 -31.70 -1.44 -6.69
C GLY A 125 -31.24 -0.60 -5.48
N THR A 126 -31.36 -1.17 -4.30
CA THR A 126 -30.85 -0.58 -3.04
C THR A 126 -29.32 -0.73 -2.91
N THR A 127 -28.74 -1.64 -3.67
CA THR A 127 -27.31 -1.95 -3.68
C THR A 127 -26.58 -0.96 -4.61
N LYS A 128 -25.61 -0.23 -4.05
CA LYS A 128 -24.73 0.64 -4.82
C LYS A 128 -23.40 -0.06 -5.01
N PHE A 129 -23.00 -0.19 -6.24
CA PHE A 129 -21.71 -0.72 -6.65
C PHE A 129 -20.91 0.37 -7.34
N LEU A 130 -19.65 0.51 -6.99
CA LEU A 130 -18.70 1.40 -7.64
C LEU A 130 -17.46 0.57 -8.01
N LEU A 131 -17.04 0.65 -9.24
CA LEU A 131 -15.75 0.19 -9.71
C LEU A 131 -14.83 1.41 -9.76
N ALA A 132 -13.76 1.35 -9.03
CA ALA A 132 -12.66 2.30 -9.06
C ALA A 132 -11.36 1.52 -9.31
N GLY A 133 -10.24 2.20 -9.35
CA GLY A 133 -8.97 1.51 -9.47
C GLY A 133 -7.86 2.42 -9.93
N TYR A 134 -6.73 1.81 -10.22
CA TYR A 134 -5.58 2.49 -10.78
C TYR A 134 -4.77 1.55 -11.68
N GLY A 135 -3.96 2.13 -12.52
CA GLY A 135 -3.05 1.38 -13.37
C GLY A 135 -1.76 2.13 -13.59
N THR A 136 -0.70 1.37 -13.83
CA THR A 136 0.64 1.88 -14.11
C THR A 136 1.24 1.25 -15.34
N ALA A 137 2.16 1.98 -15.96
CA ALA A 137 3.14 1.45 -16.89
C ALA A 137 4.49 2.09 -16.57
N GLY A 138 5.50 1.28 -16.36
CA GLY A 138 6.82 1.68 -15.88
C GLY A 138 7.95 1.23 -16.80
N PHE A 139 9.11 1.78 -16.51
CA PHE A 139 10.41 1.37 -17.04
C PHE A 139 11.43 1.55 -15.94
N THR A 140 12.19 0.50 -15.67
CA THR A 140 13.25 0.48 -14.66
C THR A 140 14.57 0.05 -15.29
N ALA A 141 15.62 0.81 -15.02
CA ALA A 141 17.01 0.49 -15.38
C ALA A 141 17.85 0.54 -14.10
N ARG A 142 18.21 -0.60 -13.57
CA ARG A 142 18.95 -0.79 -12.32
C ARG A 142 20.38 -1.24 -12.60
N SER A 143 21.34 -0.75 -11.85
CA SER A 143 22.75 -1.10 -12.01
C SER A 143 22.97 -2.59 -11.76
N GLY A 144 23.45 -3.29 -12.80
CA GLY A 144 23.76 -4.73 -12.75
C GLY A 144 22.63 -5.66 -13.15
N GLU A 145 21.49 -5.11 -13.55
CA GLU A 145 20.33 -5.82 -14.08
C GLU A 145 20.02 -5.34 -15.50
N ASP A 146 19.33 -6.16 -16.27
CA ASP A 146 18.83 -5.75 -17.59
C ASP A 146 17.61 -4.83 -17.40
N PRO A 147 17.50 -3.72 -18.17
CA PRO A 147 16.36 -2.84 -18.08
C PRO A 147 15.07 -3.54 -18.49
N PHE A 148 13.98 -3.26 -17.79
CA PHE A 148 12.69 -3.87 -18.06
C PHE A 148 11.53 -2.86 -18.05
N PHE A 149 10.41 -3.25 -18.65
CA PHE A 149 9.13 -2.57 -18.56
C PHE A 149 8.19 -3.38 -17.70
N ASP A 150 7.48 -2.69 -16.82
CA ASP A 150 6.45 -3.24 -15.96
C ASP A 150 5.09 -2.62 -16.25
N ALA A 151 4.03 -3.26 -15.82
CA ALA A 151 2.68 -2.71 -15.85
C ALA A 151 1.84 -3.35 -14.74
N ALA A 152 1.02 -2.55 -14.07
CA ALA A 152 0.08 -3.04 -13.08
C ALA A 152 -1.32 -2.46 -13.30
N PHE A 153 -2.32 -3.21 -12.90
CA PHE A 153 -3.71 -2.81 -12.92
C PHE A 153 -4.41 -3.30 -11.66
N ASN A 154 -4.89 -2.36 -10.85
CA ASN A 154 -5.59 -2.63 -9.60
C ASN A 154 -7.07 -2.27 -9.76
N ALA A 155 -7.94 -3.27 -9.65
CA ALA A 155 -9.38 -3.10 -9.69
C ALA A 155 -9.96 -3.06 -8.28
N ILE A 156 -10.59 -1.95 -7.91
CA ILE A 156 -11.20 -1.73 -6.60
C ILE A 156 -12.72 -1.80 -6.73
N PHE A 157 -13.32 -2.76 -6.06
CA PHE A 157 -14.75 -3.01 -6.02
C PHE A 157 -15.32 -2.50 -4.70
N LEU A 158 -16.11 -1.43 -4.74
CA LEU A 158 -16.79 -0.88 -3.57
C LEU A 158 -18.28 -1.21 -3.66
N TRP A 159 -18.79 -1.94 -2.70
CA TRP A 159 -20.16 -2.43 -2.68
C TRP A 159 -20.88 -1.98 -1.42
N LYS A 160 -21.83 -1.07 -1.56
CA LYS A 160 -22.74 -0.69 -0.47
C LYS A 160 -23.93 -1.63 -0.48
N LEU A 161 -23.93 -2.64 0.41
CA LEU A 161 -25.00 -3.63 0.56
C LEU A 161 -26.22 -3.05 1.28
N THR A 162 -25.97 -2.30 2.36
CA THR A 162 -26.99 -1.56 3.12
C THR A 162 -26.44 -0.18 3.51
N ASP A 163 -27.20 0.64 4.25
CA ASP A 163 -26.67 1.91 4.75
C ASP A 163 -25.53 1.75 5.78
N ARG A 164 -25.36 0.55 6.33
CA ARG A 164 -24.35 0.25 7.35
C ARG A 164 -23.39 -0.87 6.97
N LEU A 165 -23.69 -1.65 5.93
CA LEU A 165 -22.86 -2.77 5.50
C LEU A 165 -22.24 -2.47 4.14
N PHE A 166 -20.92 -2.54 4.09
CA PHE A 166 -20.09 -2.32 2.91
C PHE A 166 -19.21 -3.54 2.67
N PHE A 167 -18.88 -3.78 1.43
CA PHE A 167 -17.84 -4.70 1.03
C PHE A 167 -16.85 -3.96 0.13
N GLU A 168 -15.58 -4.21 0.35
CA GLU A 168 -14.47 -3.72 -0.45
C GLU A 168 -13.61 -4.89 -0.89
N GLY A 169 -13.26 -4.92 -2.17
CA GLY A 169 -12.33 -5.86 -2.74
C GLY A 169 -11.35 -5.15 -3.65
N GLU A 170 -10.08 -5.45 -3.53
CA GLU A 170 -9.03 -4.96 -4.42
C GLU A 170 -8.27 -6.15 -4.98
N LEU A 171 -8.20 -6.20 -6.31
CA LEU A 171 -7.44 -7.18 -7.06
C LEU A 171 -6.34 -6.48 -7.80
N GLU A 172 -5.11 -6.88 -7.55
CA GLU A 172 -3.94 -6.44 -8.28
C GLU A 172 -3.57 -7.45 -9.35
N PHE A 173 -3.33 -6.94 -10.55
CA PHE A 173 -2.73 -7.66 -11.66
C PHE A 173 -1.42 -6.97 -12.00
N GLU A 174 -0.31 -7.66 -11.81
CA GLU A 174 1.01 -7.14 -12.07
C GLU A 174 1.70 -7.96 -13.16
N PHE A 175 2.30 -7.28 -14.11
CA PHE A 175 3.10 -7.88 -15.16
C PHE A 175 4.55 -7.45 -14.98
N GLU A 176 5.37 -8.35 -14.49
CA GLU A 176 6.80 -8.18 -14.24
C GLU A 176 7.52 -9.49 -14.61
N ASP A 177 8.77 -9.41 -15.04
CA ASP A 177 9.64 -10.56 -15.37
C ASP A 177 9.00 -11.62 -16.28
N GLN A 178 8.17 -11.20 -17.24
CA GLN A 178 7.45 -12.07 -18.19
C GLN A 178 6.37 -12.96 -17.55
N GLU A 179 6.03 -12.74 -16.31
CA GLU A 179 4.94 -13.39 -15.59
C GLU A 179 3.81 -12.39 -15.31
N THR A 180 2.61 -12.90 -15.13
CA THR A 180 1.48 -12.12 -14.63
C THR A 180 1.10 -12.68 -13.28
N THR A 181 1.28 -11.88 -12.26
CA THR A 181 0.84 -12.20 -10.90
C THR A 181 -0.56 -11.64 -10.66
N THR A 182 -1.29 -12.25 -9.74
CA THR A 182 -2.61 -11.78 -9.32
C THR A 182 -2.70 -11.90 -7.81
N ASN A 183 -2.84 -10.76 -7.15
CA ASN A 183 -2.92 -10.67 -5.70
C ASN A 183 -4.29 -10.15 -5.26
N LEU A 184 -4.76 -10.64 -4.14
CA LEU A 184 -5.95 -10.13 -3.45
C LEU A 184 -5.50 -9.21 -2.32
N GLU A 185 -5.44 -7.91 -2.58
CA GLU A 185 -4.97 -6.92 -1.59
C GLU A 185 -5.99 -6.71 -0.47
N ILE A 186 -7.26 -6.53 -0.86
CA ILE A 186 -8.37 -6.29 0.06
C ILE A 186 -9.54 -7.23 -0.26
N ALA A 187 -10.14 -7.81 0.76
CA ALA A 187 -11.42 -8.50 0.69
C ALA A 187 -12.12 -8.36 2.05
N GLN A 188 -12.73 -7.20 2.30
CA GLN A 188 -13.25 -6.82 3.61
C GLN A 188 -14.73 -6.52 3.58
N ALA A 189 -15.48 -7.10 4.52
CA ALA A 189 -16.82 -6.67 4.89
C ALA A 189 -16.74 -5.72 6.10
N SER A 190 -17.32 -4.53 5.98
CA SER A 190 -17.29 -3.47 7.00
C SER A 190 -18.70 -3.10 7.45
N TYR A 191 -18.94 -3.08 8.76
CA TYR A 191 -20.21 -2.69 9.35
C TYR A 191 -20.07 -1.44 10.24
N LEU A 192 -20.82 -0.38 9.92
CA LEU A 192 -20.89 0.84 10.70
C LEU A 192 -21.74 0.59 11.96
N LEU A 193 -21.10 0.55 13.12
CA LEU A 193 -21.79 0.46 14.41
C LEU A 193 -22.46 1.79 14.76
N ASN A 194 -21.71 2.88 14.59
CA ASN A 194 -22.16 4.27 14.80
C ASN A 194 -21.22 5.23 14.04
N ASP A 195 -21.40 6.53 14.22
CA ASP A 195 -20.63 7.58 13.52
C ASP A 195 -19.12 7.59 13.84
N TYR A 196 -18.71 6.88 14.88
CA TYR A 196 -17.33 6.87 15.37
C TYR A 196 -16.67 5.50 15.31
N MET A 197 -17.42 4.44 14.90
CA MET A 197 -16.98 3.07 15.07
C MET A 197 -17.44 2.17 13.93
N THR A 198 -16.49 1.48 13.30
CA THR A 198 -16.70 0.50 12.24
C THR A 198 -15.98 -0.80 12.60
N ILE A 199 -16.65 -1.92 12.41
CA ILE A 199 -16.02 -3.26 12.45
C ILE A 199 -15.80 -3.71 11.02
N GLY A 200 -14.57 -4.18 10.72
CA GLY A 200 -14.19 -4.84 9.47
C GLY A 200 -13.79 -6.29 9.72
N VAL A 201 -14.09 -7.18 8.78
CA VAL A 201 -13.68 -8.60 8.83
C VAL A 201 -13.27 -9.03 7.43
N GLY A 202 -12.17 -9.74 7.32
CA GLY A 202 -11.60 -10.23 6.06
C GLY A 202 -10.13 -9.88 5.90
N ARG A 203 -9.67 -9.71 4.65
CA ARG A 203 -8.34 -9.20 4.32
C ARG A 203 -8.41 -7.67 4.19
N PHE A 204 -7.55 -6.98 4.91
CA PHE A 204 -7.50 -5.51 4.96
C PHE A 204 -6.06 -5.03 5.02
N LEU A 205 -5.79 -3.82 4.52
CA LEU A 205 -4.46 -3.21 4.60
C LEU A 205 -4.01 -3.06 6.04
N ASN A 206 -2.74 -3.31 6.30
CA ASN A 206 -2.20 -3.27 7.65
C ASN A 206 -2.29 -1.86 8.26
N PRO A 207 -3.07 -1.67 9.34
CA PRO A 207 -3.25 -0.34 9.93
C PRO A 207 -2.02 0.19 10.67
N THR A 208 -1.02 -0.67 10.94
CA THR A 208 0.24 -0.22 11.57
C THR A 208 1.24 0.30 10.54
N ASP A 209 0.96 0.12 9.25
CA ASP A 209 1.75 0.67 8.16
C ASP A 209 1.04 1.87 7.52
N TYR A 210 1.47 3.07 7.90
CA TYR A 210 0.92 4.31 7.37
C TYR A 210 1.10 4.45 5.85
N PHE A 211 2.24 4.00 5.31
CA PHE A 211 2.49 4.05 3.86
C PHE A 211 1.51 3.16 3.12
N VAL A 212 1.40 1.90 3.52
CA VAL A 212 0.49 0.94 2.89
C VAL A 212 -0.96 1.41 3.02
N GLU A 213 -1.40 1.78 4.20
CA GLU A 213 -2.80 2.19 4.41
C GLU A 213 -3.21 3.45 3.65
N ARG A 214 -2.26 4.39 3.41
CA ARG A 214 -2.58 5.72 2.87
C ARG A 214 -1.98 6.03 1.51
N GLN A 215 -0.96 5.29 1.07
CA GLN A 215 -0.13 5.69 -0.05
C GLN A 215 0.26 4.55 -1.00
N HIS A 216 -0.19 3.31 -0.78
CA HIS A 216 0.19 2.17 -1.62
C HIS A 216 -0.20 2.36 -3.08
N MET A 217 -1.32 3.02 -3.34
CA MET A 217 -1.79 3.28 -4.71
C MET A 217 -0.74 4.05 -5.51
N ASN A 218 -0.32 3.53 -6.63
CA ASN A 218 0.78 4.08 -7.43
C ASN A 218 0.56 5.52 -7.93
N TRP A 219 -0.67 5.99 -8.10
CA TRP A 219 -0.92 7.39 -8.45
C TRP A 219 -0.88 8.33 -7.23
N VAL A 220 -1.00 7.81 -6.01
CA VAL A 220 -0.88 8.55 -4.73
C VAL A 220 0.57 8.58 -4.24
N ASN A 221 1.28 7.45 -4.39
CA ASN A 221 2.73 7.40 -4.13
C ASN A 221 3.44 8.36 -5.08
N LYS A 222 4.35 9.18 -4.54
CA LYS A 222 5.01 10.23 -5.31
C LYS A 222 6.26 9.79 -6.07
N LEU A 223 6.73 8.59 -5.84
CA LEU A 223 7.88 7.99 -6.53
C LEU A 223 7.44 6.68 -7.19
N PRO A 224 8.11 6.21 -8.25
CA PRO A 224 7.82 4.92 -8.84
C PRO A 224 8.01 3.76 -7.87
N ASP A 225 9.07 3.80 -7.08
CA ASP A 225 9.42 2.76 -6.12
C ASP A 225 8.86 3.03 -4.72
N LYS A 226 8.74 1.96 -3.94
CA LYS A 226 8.24 1.90 -2.58
C LYS A 226 9.37 2.19 -1.58
N PRO A 227 9.08 2.64 -0.34
CA PRO A 227 10.12 2.79 0.69
C PRO A 227 10.70 1.45 1.12
N LEU A 228 12.04 1.37 1.26
CA LEU A 228 12.79 0.14 1.56
C LEU A 228 12.31 -0.64 2.79
N ALA A 229 11.97 0.05 3.86
CA ALA A 229 11.72 -0.59 5.15
C ALA A 229 10.24 -0.77 5.48
N VAL A 230 9.36 -0.19 4.66
CA VAL A 230 7.93 -0.07 4.96
C VAL A 230 7.15 -1.06 4.12
N TYR A 231 7.57 -1.31 2.91
CA TYR A 231 6.91 -2.19 1.96
C TYR A 231 7.78 -3.43 1.73
N ASP A 232 7.22 -4.62 1.83
CA ASP A 232 7.89 -5.93 1.72
C ASP A 232 9.11 -6.16 2.66
N GLY A 233 9.28 -5.27 3.63
CA GLY A 233 10.46 -5.30 4.47
C GLY A 233 10.21 -5.70 5.92
N LEU A 234 9.54 -4.85 6.67
CA LEU A 234 9.42 -4.98 8.12
C LEU A 234 7.99 -5.09 8.65
N LEU A 235 6.99 -4.74 7.85
CA LEU A 235 5.56 -4.85 8.18
C LEU A 235 4.81 -5.58 7.06
N PRO A 236 3.72 -6.29 7.38
CA PRO A 236 2.85 -6.86 6.34
C PRO A 236 2.10 -5.76 5.57
N GLU A 237 1.82 -5.98 4.31
CA GLU A 237 0.96 -5.11 3.51
C GLU A 237 -0.50 -5.27 3.92
N SER A 238 -0.95 -6.50 4.09
CA SER A 238 -2.33 -6.84 4.43
C SER A 238 -2.38 -7.77 5.64
N GLU A 239 -3.50 -7.70 6.34
CA GLU A 239 -3.81 -8.58 7.48
C GLU A 239 -5.08 -9.37 7.19
N MET A 240 -5.10 -10.66 7.52
CA MET A 240 -6.29 -11.50 7.46
C MET A 240 -6.91 -11.66 8.84
N GLY A 241 -8.06 -11.00 9.10
CA GLY A 241 -8.63 -11.03 10.44
C GLY A 241 -9.84 -10.15 10.65
N ALA A 242 -9.89 -9.47 11.79
CA ALA A 242 -10.94 -8.53 12.14
C ALA A 242 -10.35 -7.26 12.74
N GLN A 243 -10.93 -6.11 12.41
CA GLN A 243 -10.53 -4.82 12.94
C GLN A 243 -11.71 -4.02 13.46
N LEU A 244 -11.43 -3.15 14.43
CA LEU A 244 -12.31 -2.11 14.92
C LEU A 244 -11.61 -0.78 14.73
N ARG A 245 -12.22 0.15 13.99
CA ARG A 245 -11.60 1.44 13.69
C ARG A 245 -12.58 2.59 13.77
N GLY A 246 -12.04 3.78 13.92
CA GLY A 246 -12.84 4.99 13.94
C GLY A 246 -12.05 6.26 14.18
N VAL A 247 -12.77 7.38 14.18
CA VAL A 247 -12.23 8.71 14.45
C VAL A 247 -13.09 9.40 15.49
N ILE A 248 -12.46 9.90 16.54
CA ILE A 248 -13.11 10.65 17.62
C ILE A 248 -12.72 12.12 17.48
N PRO A 249 -13.66 13.05 17.19
CA PRO A 249 -13.39 14.47 17.23
C PRO A 249 -13.25 14.95 18.68
N ILE A 250 -12.16 15.67 18.98
CA ILE A 250 -11.89 16.24 20.30
C ILE A 250 -11.68 17.76 20.13
N GLY A 251 -12.78 18.51 20.14
CA GLY A 251 -12.74 19.93 19.80
C GLY A 251 -12.25 20.18 18.38
N PRO A 252 -11.18 20.97 18.18
CA PRO A 252 -10.60 21.19 16.84
C PRO A 252 -9.69 20.06 16.37
N THR A 253 -9.36 19.10 17.22
CA THR A 253 -8.46 17.98 16.94
C THR A 253 -9.22 16.71 16.67
N LYS A 254 -8.54 15.69 16.11
CA LYS A 254 -9.11 14.35 15.91
C LYS A 254 -8.15 13.29 16.44
N LEU A 255 -8.71 12.25 17.04
CA LEU A 255 -8.01 11.03 17.40
C LEU A 255 -8.53 9.91 16.50
N GLU A 256 -7.67 9.37 15.66
CA GLU A 256 -7.92 8.15 14.91
C GLU A 256 -7.46 6.94 15.71
N TYR A 257 -8.20 5.84 15.64
CA TYR A 257 -7.83 4.60 16.29
C TYR A 257 -8.19 3.38 15.44
N VAL A 258 -7.32 2.40 15.47
CA VAL A 258 -7.58 1.06 14.94
C VAL A 258 -7.06 0.05 15.96
N GLY A 259 -7.84 -0.99 16.21
CA GLY A 259 -7.40 -2.18 16.92
C GLY A 259 -7.77 -3.40 16.07
N PHE A 260 -6.90 -4.40 15.99
CA PHE A 260 -7.17 -5.59 15.17
C PHE A 260 -6.65 -6.88 15.80
N VAL A 261 -7.19 -7.98 15.30
CA VAL A 261 -6.72 -9.34 15.52
C VAL A 261 -6.64 -10.02 14.16
N ALA A 262 -5.51 -10.67 13.88
CA ALA A 262 -5.23 -11.25 12.57
C ALA A 262 -4.41 -12.53 12.69
N ASN A 263 -4.17 -13.21 11.57
CA ASN A 263 -3.18 -14.27 11.48
C ASN A 263 -1.79 -13.70 11.77
N ALA A 264 -0.95 -14.45 12.49
CA ALA A 264 0.41 -14.02 12.74
C ALA A 264 1.30 -14.30 11.51
N PRO A 265 2.34 -13.47 11.26
CA PRO A 265 3.33 -13.79 10.24
C PRO A 265 4.04 -15.10 10.53
N GLY A 266 4.58 -15.72 9.48
CA GLY A 266 5.51 -16.83 9.59
C GLY A 266 6.90 -16.39 10.04
N LEU A 267 7.78 -17.34 10.34
CA LEU A 267 9.22 -17.10 10.50
C LEU A 267 9.94 -17.98 9.49
N ILE A 268 10.75 -17.38 8.63
CA ILE A 268 11.55 -18.09 7.63
C ILE A 268 12.72 -18.76 8.36
N THR A 269 12.66 -20.09 8.50
CA THR A 269 13.66 -20.89 9.22
C THR A 269 14.50 -21.77 8.32
N ALA A 270 14.08 -21.96 7.05
CA ALA A 270 14.70 -22.82 6.05
C ALA A 270 14.55 -22.19 4.66
N PRO A 271 15.19 -21.05 4.38
CA PRO A 271 15.06 -20.36 3.11
C PRO A 271 15.89 -21.03 2.00
N ASP A 272 15.46 -20.88 0.76
CA ASP A 272 16.25 -21.20 -0.42
C ASP A 272 17.42 -20.19 -0.57
N ASP A 273 17.21 -18.93 -0.25
CA ASP A 273 18.24 -17.91 -0.10
C ASP A 273 18.55 -17.66 1.38
N PHE A 274 19.80 -17.89 1.75
CA PHE A 274 20.26 -17.74 3.14
C PHE A 274 20.12 -16.31 3.68
N SER A 275 20.05 -15.30 2.81
CA SER A 275 19.81 -13.90 3.21
C SER A 275 18.43 -13.68 3.85
N GLU A 276 17.46 -14.52 3.54
CA GLU A 276 16.10 -14.47 4.09
C GLU A 276 15.97 -15.14 5.47
N LEU A 277 17.01 -15.84 5.93
CA LEU A 277 16.96 -16.56 7.19
C LEU A 277 16.58 -15.62 8.36
N GLY A 278 15.49 -15.95 9.05
CA GLY A 278 14.97 -15.18 10.16
C GLY A 278 14.12 -13.97 9.75
N MET A 279 13.84 -13.78 8.46
CA MET A 279 12.83 -12.83 8.01
C MET A 279 11.43 -13.31 8.39
N LEU A 280 10.51 -12.38 8.48
CA LEU A 280 9.10 -12.67 8.66
C LEU A 280 8.47 -12.96 7.29
N ASP A 281 7.67 -14.01 7.24
CA ASP A 281 6.84 -14.36 6.11
C ASP A 281 5.45 -13.77 6.36
N PHE A 282 5.12 -12.71 5.63
CA PHE A 282 3.85 -12.00 5.75
C PHE A 282 2.75 -12.62 4.89
N ASP A 283 3.08 -13.49 3.95
CA ASP A 283 2.11 -14.22 3.11
C ASP A 283 1.55 -15.48 3.80
N ASN A 284 1.68 -15.57 5.12
CA ASN A 284 1.19 -16.68 5.92
C ASN A 284 -0.36 -16.67 6.08
N ASP A 285 -1.09 -16.51 4.99
CA ASP A 285 -2.57 -16.51 4.97
C ASP A 285 -3.17 -17.81 5.51
N ALA A 286 -2.46 -18.92 5.30
CA ALA A 286 -2.85 -20.24 5.83
C ALA A 286 -2.62 -20.39 7.34
N ASN A 287 -1.94 -19.44 7.97
CA ASN A 287 -1.57 -19.44 9.38
C ASN A 287 -0.97 -20.80 9.83
N LEU A 288 0.05 -21.26 9.12
CA LEU A 288 0.64 -22.59 9.33
C LEU A 288 1.16 -22.79 10.77
N GLY A 289 1.64 -21.72 11.42
CA GLY A 289 2.01 -21.73 12.83
C GLY A 289 0.84 -21.80 13.79
N GLY A 290 -0.37 -21.42 13.35
CA GLY A 290 -1.58 -21.36 14.17
C GLY A 290 -1.51 -20.29 15.25
N HIS A 291 -0.75 -19.23 15.02
CA HIS A 291 -0.61 -18.10 15.94
C HIS A 291 -1.50 -16.93 15.53
N VAL A 292 -1.76 -16.07 16.49
CA VAL A 292 -2.59 -14.87 16.31
C VAL A 292 -1.75 -13.63 16.58
N ALA A 293 -1.89 -12.63 15.73
CA ALA A 293 -1.40 -11.29 15.93
C ALA A 293 -2.51 -10.42 16.54
N VAL A 294 -2.13 -9.56 17.45
CA VAL A 294 -2.99 -8.50 18.01
C VAL A 294 -2.25 -7.19 17.87
N GLY A 295 -2.90 -6.20 17.30
CA GLY A 295 -2.26 -4.92 17.04
C GLY A 295 -3.23 -3.76 17.02
N GLY A 296 -2.69 -2.59 16.75
CA GLY A 296 -3.46 -1.37 16.57
C GLY A 296 -2.58 -0.18 16.24
N HIS A 297 -3.24 0.89 15.82
CA HIS A 297 -2.64 2.18 15.51
C HIS A 297 -3.44 3.31 16.16
N LEU A 298 -2.76 4.32 16.64
CA LEU A 298 -3.34 5.56 17.14
C LEU A 298 -2.77 6.73 16.36
N GLY A 299 -3.64 7.47 15.67
CA GLY A 299 -3.31 8.69 14.94
C GLY A 299 -3.86 9.93 15.66
N PHE A 300 -3.06 10.96 15.80
CA PHE A 300 -3.47 12.24 16.37
C PHE A 300 -3.33 13.36 15.33
N ILE A 301 -4.42 14.06 15.09
CA ILE A 301 -4.54 15.15 14.12
C ILE A 301 -4.83 16.45 14.89
N PRO A 302 -3.77 17.15 15.37
CA PRO A 302 -3.94 18.39 16.14
C PRO A 302 -4.50 19.55 15.32
N ILE A 303 -4.11 19.60 14.04
CA ILE A 303 -4.59 20.55 13.02
C ILE A 303 -4.79 19.80 11.72
N PRO A 304 -5.61 20.28 10.77
CA PRO A 304 -5.89 19.57 9.52
C PRO A 304 -4.66 19.24 8.65
N GLN A 305 -3.58 19.98 8.85
CA GLN A 305 -2.33 19.84 8.10
C GLN A 305 -1.36 18.81 8.67
N LEU A 306 -1.54 18.40 9.93
CA LEU A 306 -0.57 17.57 10.66
C LEU A 306 -1.24 16.33 11.23
N GLU A 307 -0.65 15.19 10.95
CA GLU A 307 -0.98 13.89 11.54
C GLU A 307 0.30 13.25 12.09
N VAL A 308 0.21 12.69 13.28
CA VAL A 308 1.26 11.88 13.91
C VAL A 308 0.64 10.61 14.42
N GLY A 309 1.31 9.49 14.23
CA GLY A 309 0.77 8.19 14.59
C GLY A 309 1.80 7.25 15.20
N TYR A 310 1.27 6.22 15.86
CA TYR A 310 2.05 5.13 16.42
C TYR A 310 1.26 3.83 16.33
N GLY A 311 1.89 2.81 15.74
CA GLY A 311 1.36 1.47 15.59
C GLY A 311 2.17 0.44 16.40
N ILE A 312 1.49 -0.61 16.84
CA ILE A 312 2.12 -1.77 17.48
C ILE A 312 1.34 -3.03 17.14
N GLN A 313 2.09 -4.11 16.89
CA GLN A 313 1.54 -5.46 16.69
C GLN A 313 2.38 -6.45 17.51
N ARG A 314 1.73 -7.40 18.14
CA ARG A 314 2.37 -8.48 18.89
C ARG A 314 1.82 -9.82 18.43
N SER A 315 2.71 -10.79 18.24
CA SER A 315 2.38 -12.16 17.86
C SER A 315 3.41 -13.12 18.40
N LYS A 316 3.17 -14.41 18.16
CA LYS A 316 4.22 -15.43 18.17
C LYS A 316 4.49 -15.86 16.74
N VAL A 317 5.76 -16.17 16.44
CA VAL A 317 6.20 -16.62 15.12
C VAL A 317 7.04 -17.89 15.24
N GLY A 318 7.10 -18.64 14.16
CA GLY A 318 7.80 -19.93 14.10
C GLY A 318 6.91 -21.13 14.39
N PRO A 319 7.50 -22.35 14.43
CA PRO A 319 6.78 -23.59 14.72
C PRO A 319 6.08 -23.56 16.08
N ARG A 320 4.92 -24.22 16.21
CA ARG A 320 4.12 -24.22 17.46
C ARG A 320 4.91 -24.57 18.70
N ASP A 321 5.83 -25.51 18.57
CA ASP A 321 6.58 -26.09 19.69
C ASP A 321 7.75 -25.18 20.13
N HIS A 322 8.18 -24.29 19.24
CA HIS A 322 9.33 -23.40 19.43
C HIS A 322 9.02 -21.96 19.04
N ALA A 323 7.76 -21.55 19.14
CA ALA A 323 7.36 -20.22 18.79
C ALA A 323 7.98 -19.15 19.70
N VAL A 324 8.49 -18.09 19.11
CA VAL A 324 9.10 -16.95 19.80
C VAL A 324 8.21 -15.72 19.68
N GLU A 325 8.39 -14.77 20.61
CA GLU A 325 7.66 -13.50 20.57
C GLU A 325 8.12 -12.66 19.37
N ASN A 326 7.17 -12.03 18.71
CA ASN A 326 7.40 -11.03 17.67
C ASN A 326 6.67 -9.74 18.04
N ILE A 327 7.39 -8.62 17.94
CA ILE A 327 6.85 -7.28 18.18
C ILE A 327 7.23 -6.40 16.99
N LEU A 328 6.21 -5.90 16.30
CA LEU A 328 6.34 -4.90 15.24
C LEU A 328 5.84 -3.56 15.78
N GLN A 329 6.54 -2.48 15.45
CA GLN A 329 6.16 -1.13 15.86
C GLN A 329 6.40 -0.17 14.70
N SER A 330 5.59 0.88 14.63
CA SER A 330 5.75 1.95 13.66
C SER A 330 5.49 3.29 14.32
N ALA A 331 6.14 4.31 13.83
CA ALA A 331 5.82 5.70 14.14
C ALA A 331 5.80 6.49 12.84
N ASP A 332 4.78 7.30 12.66
CA ASP A 332 4.53 8.02 11.42
C ASP A 332 4.27 9.51 11.65
N PHE A 333 4.55 10.28 10.61
CA PHE A 333 4.39 11.72 10.57
C PHE A 333 3.98 12.15 9.17
N ASN A 334 2.91 12.92 9.07
CA ASN A 334 2.46 13.51 7.81
C ASN A 334 2.12 14.98 8.01
N TYR A 335 2.71 15.84 7.18
CA TYR A 335 2.43 17.27 7.16
C TYR A 335 2.19 17.75 5.73
N VAL A 336 1.00 18.30 5.49
CA VAL A 336 0.61 18.83 4.18
C VAL A 336 0.17 20.28 4.35
N GLN A 337 0.87 21.21 3.72
CA GLN A 337 0.59 22.64 3.82
C GLN A 337 0.55 23.29 2.45
N ASP A 338 -0.56 23.92 2.14
CA ASP A 338 -0.65 24.87 1.05
C ASP A 338 -0.10 26.24 1.53
N SER A 339 1.10 26.57 1.05
CA SER A 339 1.88 27.72 1.52
C SER A 339 1.75 28.91 0.57
N ILE A 340 1.13 29.98 1.03
CA ILE A 340 1.08 31.27 0.31
C ILE A 340 2.49 31.83 0.12
N LEU A 341 3.36 31.71 1.13
CA LEU A 341 4.74 32.22 1.11
C LEU A 341 5.57 31.53 0.03
N LEU A 342 5.48 30.21 -0.05
CA LEU A 342 6.21 29.40 -1.04
C LEU A 342 5.43 29.22 -2.35
N LYS A 343 4.22 29.78 -2.44
CA LYS A 343 3.33 29.72 -3.60
C LYS A 343 3.06 28.30 -4.09
N GLY A 344 2.87 27.36 -3.14
CA GLY A 344 2.63 25.98 -3.52
C GLY A 344 2.40 25.04 -2.35
N LEU A 345 2.12 23.81 -2.71
CA LEU A 345 1.85 22.71 -1.80
C LEU A 345 3.16 22.06 -1.38
N ILE A 346 3.36 21.98 -0.07
CA ILE A 346 4.45 21.24 0.56
C ILE A 346 3.84 19.99 1.19
N ASN A 347 4.49 18.86 1.01
CA ASN A 347 4.13 17.63 1.67
C ASN A 347 5.40 16.98 2.25
N PHE A 348 5.42 16.81 3.56
CA PHE A 348 6.47 16.08 4.26
C PHE A 348 5.87 14.86 4.93
N ARG A 349 6.46 13.69 4.71
CA ARG A 349 6.05 12.41 5.26
C ARG A 349 7.25 11.67 5.79
N ALA A 350 7.06 10.96 6.88
CA ALA A 350 8.08 10.08 7.42
C ALA A 350 7.43 8.91 8.14
N GLN A 351 8.07 7.75 8.09
CA GLN A 351 7.70 6.58 8.87
C GLN A 351 8.96 5.86 9.30
N TRP A 352 8.97 5.35 10.52
CA TRP A 352 10.02 4.48 11.02
C TRP A 352 9.42 3.24 11.65
N VAL A 353 10.00 2.09 11.32
CA VAL A 353 9.50 0.77 11.72
C VAL A 353 10.57 0.03 12.50
N TRP A 354 10.14 -0.71 13.51
CA TRP A 354 10.97 -1.63 14.28
C TRP A 354 10.33 -3.01 14.26
N SER A 355 11.13 -4.02 13.97
CA SER A 355 10.78 -5.43 14.05
C SER A 355 11.70 -6.12 15.06
N HIS A 356 11.11 -6.77 16.03
CA HIS A 356 11.82 -7.54 17.04
C HIS A 356 11.30 -8.97 17.05
N VAL A 357 12.15 -9.93 16.73
CA VAL A 357 11.87 -11.36 16.84
C VAL A 357 12.72 -11.92 17.99
N GLY A 358 12.10 -12.64 18.90
CA GLY A 358 12.76 -13.28 20.04
C GLY A 358 13.85 -14.26 19.60
N ARG A 359 14.67 -14.70 20.55
CA ARG A 359 15.76 -15.63 20.24
C ARG A 359 15.24 -16.93 19.68
N PHE A 360 15.77 -17.35 18.55
CA PHE A 360 15.45 -18.59 17.86
C PHE A 360 16.75 -19.28 17.42
N VAL A 361 16.81 -20.61 17.56
CA VAL A 361 17.93 -21.40 17.07
C VAL A 361 17.52 -22.00 15.73
N TYR A 362 18.16 -21.53 14.67
CA TYR A 362 17.99 -22.02 13.31
C TYR A 362 18.85 -23.25 13.09
N ASP A 363 18.38 -24.21 12.29
CA ASP A 363 19.05 -25.48 11.96
C ASP A 363 19.65 -26.22 13.19
N PRO A 364 18.85 -26.47 14.27
CA PRO A 364 19.40 -27.01 15.53
C PRO A 364 20.01 -28.40 15.41
N ASP A 365 19.62 -29.17 14.41
CA ASP A 365 20.08 -30.54 14.14
C ASP A 365 21.04 -30.62 12.93
N GLY A 366 21.34 -29.49 12.29
CA GLY A 366 22.21 -29.43 11.11
C GLY A 366 21.60 -30.01 9.84
N SER A 367 20.29 -30.26 9.81
CA SER A 367 19.62 -30.90 8.68
C SER A 367 19.58 -29.99 7.44
N GLN A 368 19.70 -28.69 7.62
CA GLN A 368 19.72 -27.69 6.54
C GLN A 368 21.17 -27.40 6.06
N GLY A 369 22.18 -27.89 6.74
CA GLY A 369 23.58 -27.86 6.31
C GLY A 369 24.40 -26.68 6.81
N PHE A 370 23.84 -25.72 7.56
CA PHE A 370 24.61 -24.64 8.17
C PHE A 370 24.78 -24.77 9.69
N GLY A 371 24.14 -25.76 10.31
CA GLY A 371 24.23 -26.07 11.73
C GLY A 371 23.55 -25.07 12.65
N PRO A 372 23.59 -25.32 13.98
CA PRO A 372 22.90 -24.46 14.94
C PRO A 372 23.39 -23.01 14.87
N LEU A 373 22.50 -22.11 14.52
CA LEU A 373 22.76 -20.67 14.37
C LEU A 373 21.77 -19.85 15.21
N GLU A 374 22.27 -18.95 16.03
CA GLU A 374 21.48 -17.98 16.77
C GLU A 374 22.05 -16.58 16.52
N PHE A 375 21.19 -15.61 16.27
CA PHE A 375 21.58 -14.23 16.08
C PHE A 375 20.52 -13.26 16.62
N ASN A 376 20.91 -12.01 16.80
CA ASN A 376 19.99 -10.94 17.20
C ASN A 376 19.11 -10.53 16.02
N ASN A 377 17.83 -10.86 16.07
CA ASN A 377 16.87 -10.59 15.03
C ASN A 377 16.06 -9.30 15.32
N ASN A 378 16.78 -8.21 15.54
CA ASN A 378 16.22 -6.88 15.64
C ASN A 378 16.49 -6.13 14.34
N ARG A 379 15.44 -5.73 13.65
CA ARG A 379 15.51 -4.99 12.39
C ARG A 379 14.78 -3.67 12.55
N ASN A 380 15.20 -2.68 11.85
CA ASN A 380 14.50 -1.40 11.81
C ASN A 380 14.82 -0.65 10.53
N GLY A 381 13.98 0.29 10.18
CA GLY A 381 14.19 1.14 9.03
C GLY A 381 13.02 2.09 8.85
N GLY A 382 13.10 2.90 7.83
CA GLY A 382 12.05 3.85 7.52
C GLY A 382 12.44 4.81 6.43
N TYR A 383 11.62 5.81 6.23
CA TYR A 383 11.85 6.84 5.23
C TYR A 383 11.45 8.22 5.72
N ALA A 384 12.01 9.24 5.07
CA ALA A 384 11.54 10.62 5.13
C ALA A 384 11.46 11.20 3.72
N GLN A 385 10.29 11.70 3.34
CA GLN A 385 9.99 12.20 2.00
C GLN A 385 9.47 13.64 2.06
N LEU A 386 10.05 14.50 1.23
CA LEU A 386 9.59 15.86 1.01
C LEU A 386 9.18 16.03 -0.43
N SER A 387 8.02 16.63 -0.68
CA SER A 387 7.65 17.07 -2.02
C SER A 387 7.17 18.52 -2.03
N TYR A 388 7.37 19.16 -3.16
CA TYR A 388 6.91 20.53 -3.41
C TYR A 388 6.32 20.66 -4.80
N ARG A 389 5.10 21.21 -4.87
CA ARG A 389 4.39 21.52 -6.11
C ARG A 389 4.01 23.01 -6.13
N PRO A 390 4.43 23.81 -7.11
CA PRO A 390 4.20 25.26 -7.15
C PRO A 390 2.79 25.61 -7.66
N THR A 391 1.74 25.22 -6.94
CA THR A 391 0.34 25.30 -7.33
C THR A 391 -0.21 26.72 -7.51
N HIS A 392 0.45 27.73 -6.93
CA HIS A 392 0.04 29.14 -7.01
C HIS A 392 0.76 29.95 -8.08
N ILE A 393 1.60 29.31 -8.90
CA ILE A 393 2.23 29.98 -10.03
C ILE A 393 1.23 30.03 -11.18
N ASP A 394 1.03 31.23 -11.73
CA ASP A 394 0.16 31.46 -12.88
C ASP A 394 0.84 31.02 -14.20
N ASN A 395 1.09 29.72 -14.29
CA ASN A 395 1.62 29.07 -15.48
C ASN A 395 1.15 27.62 -15.49
N ASP A 396 0.35 27.24 -16.47
CA ASP A 396 -0.31 25.96 -16.58
C ASP A 396 0.65 24.76 -16.66
N TYR A 397 1.86 24.98 -17.13
CA TYR A 397 2.86 23.92 -17.16
C TYR A 397 3.58 23.81 -15.81
N ILE A 398 4.08 24.92 -15.26
CA ILE A 398 4.92 24.92 -14.05
C ILE A 398 4.14 24.44 -12.83
N LYS A 399 2.87 24.86 -12.68
CA LYS A 399 2.02 24.45 -11.54
C LYS A 399 1.77 22.94 -11.44
N ASN A 400 2.01 22.20 -12.54
CA ASN A 400 1.80 20.77 -12.62
C ASN A 400 3.08 19.96 -12.36
N PHE A 401 4.24 20.59 -12.27
CA PHE A 401 5.45 19.91 -11.82
C PHE A 401 5.48 19.76 -10.30
N GLU A 402 5.98 18.63 -9.83
CA GLU A 402 6.24 18.36 -8.42
C GLU A 402 7.64 17.76 -8.27
N GLY A 403 8.50 18.41 -7.50
CA GLY A 403 9.77 17.84 -7.09
C GLY A 403 9.60 16.98 -5.85
N VAL A 404 10.25 15.83 -5.82
CA VAL A 404 10.21 14.87 -4.70
C VAL A 404 11.63 14.50 -4.30
N PHE A 405 11.84 14.41 -3.00
CA PHE A 405 13.08 13.93 -2.41
C PHE A 405 12.75 12.93 -1.30
N ARG A 406 13.36 11.74 -1.31
CA ARG A 406 13.20 10.73 -0.27
C ARG A 406 14.54 10.20 0.17
N TYR A 407 14.67 10.00 1.46
CA TYR A 407 15.73 9.23 2.09
C TYR A 407 15.12 8.01 2.74
N ASP A 408 15.65 6.85 2.41
CA ASP A 408 15.28 5.56 2.96
C ASP A 408 16.45 4.94 3.71
N ARG A 409 16.17 4.20 4.76
CA ARG A 409 17.15 3.37 5.46
C ARG A 409 16.53 2.06 5.92
N LEU A 410 17.26 0.98 5.72
CA LEU A 410 16.93 -0.36 6.20
C LEU A 410 18.16 -0.93 6.91
N ASN A 411 17.99 -1.30 8.18
CA ASN A 411 18.99 -2.04 8.94
C ASN A 411 18.57 -3.50 8.97
N GLN A 412 19.26 -4.32 8.20
CA GLN A 412 19.03 -5.75 8.02
C GLN A 412 19.55 -6.56 9.21
N LEU A 413 19.36 -7.87 9.14
CA LEU A 413 19.85 -8.80 10.14
C LEU A 413 21.39 -8.73 10.26
N HIS A 414 21.90 -8.72 11.48
CA HIS A 414 23.33 -8.86 11.75
C HIS A 414 23.78 -10.32 11.59
N THR A 415 23.46 -10.92 10.44
CA THR A 415 23.98 -12.23 10.04
C THR A 415 25.26 -12.06 9.21
N PRO A 416 26.03 -13.13 8.98
CA PRO A 416 27.19 -13.07 8.08
C PRO A 416 26.85 -12.63 6.65
N VAL A 417 25.59 -12.66 6.26
CA VAL A 417 25.10 -12.27 4.94
C VAL A 417 24.15 -11.04 4.96
N GLY A 418 23.85 -10.52 6.15
CA GLY A 418 23.03 -9.31 6.31
C GLY A 418 23.80 -8.06 5.87
N PHE A 419 23.08 -7.08 5.37
CA PHE A 419 23.60 -5.76 5.01
C PHE A 419 22.64 -4.67 5.48
N ASP A 420 23.18 -3.48 5.72
CA ASP A 420 22.39 -2.28 5.88
C ASP A 420 22.28 -1.58 4.54
N GLU A 421 21.12 -1.03 4.24
CA GLU A 421 20.86 -0.30 3.00
C GLU A 421 20.39 1.10 3.28
N GLN A 422 20.88 2.06 2.52
CA GLN A 422 20.38 3.42 2.52
C GLN A 422 20.22 3.89 1.07
N ARG A 423 19.14 4.64 0.84
CA ARG A 423 18.80 5.08 -0.50
C ARG A 423 18.39 6.55 -0.50
N TRP A 424 18.87 7.30 -1.47
CA TRP A 424 18.48 8.68 -1.74
C TRP A 424 17.75 8.70 -3.07
N THR A 425 16.51 9.14 -3.09
CA THR A 425 15.72 9.20 -4.32
C THR A 425 15.37 10.64 -4.65
N LEU A 426 15.65 11.03 -5.89
CA LEU A 426 15.23 12.30 -6.48
C LEU A 426 14.15 12.02 -7.51
N GLY A 427 12.98 12.64 -7.36
CA GLY A 427 11.84 12.49 -8.26
C GLY A 427 11.39 13.81 -8.87
N LEU A 428 10.90 13.73 -10.10
CA LEU A 428 10.20 14.80 -10.79
C LEU A 428 8.91 14.26 -11.39
N ASN A 429 7.78 14.78 -10.92
CA ASN A 429 6.45 14.40 -11.37
C ASN A 429 5.83 15.48 -12.21
N TYR A 430 5.05 15.06 -13.21
CA TYR A 430 4.18 15.96 -13.98
C TYR A 430 2.73 15.46 -13.90
N TRP A 431 1.88 16.24 -13.27
CA TRP A 431 0.46 15.95 -13.10
C TRP A 431 -0.30 16.36 -14.36
N VAL A 432 -0.69 15.39 -15.17
CA VAL A 432 -1.50 15.60 -16.39
C VAL A 432 -2.93 15.97 -16.01
N THR A 433 -3.47 15.28 -15.00
CA THR A 433 -4.77 15.55 -14.36
C THR A 433 -4.61 15.32 -12.84
N PRO A 434 -5.61 15.64 -12.00
CA PRO A 434 -5.56 15.30 -10.58
C PRO A 434 -5.37 13.81 -10.27
N SER A 435 -5.73 12.91 -11.19
CA SER A 435 -5.60 11.45 -11.04
C SER A 435 -4.66 10.79 -12.04
N ALA A 436 -3.90 11.57 -12.82
CA ALA A 436 -2.94 11.04 -13.78
C ALA A 436 -1.59 11.77 -13.68
N VAL A 437 -0.52 11.03 -13.47
CA VAL A 437 0.83 11.56 -13.23
C VAL A 437 1.86 10.76 -14.03
N VAL A 438 2.84 11.48 -14.57
CA VAL A 438 4.08 10.89 -15.12
C VAL A 438 5.20 11.21 -14.14
N LYS A 439 5.97 10.20 -13.76
CA LYS A 439 7.04 10.29 -12.78
C LYS A 439 8.35 9.90 -13.41
N LEU A 440 9.40 10.62 -13.04
CA LEU A 440 10.79 10.29 -13.31
C LEU A 440 11.50 10.24 -11.97
N ALA A 441 12.32 9.24 -11.72
CA ALA A 441 13.10 9.14 -10.50
C ALA A 441 14.49 8.57 -10.76
N TYR A 442 15.44 8.99 -9.93
CA TYR A 442 16.75 8.39 -9.84
C TYR A 442 17.07 8.08 -8.39
N GLU A 443 17.50 6.86 -8.15
CA GLU A 443 17.89 6.32 -6.85
C GLU A 443 19.40 6.15 -6.77
N PHE A 444 19.97 6.66 -5.69
CA PHE A 444 21.35 6.41 -5.28
C PHE A 444 21.29 5.42 -4.11
N ASP A 445 21.71 4.20 -4.37
CA ASP A 445 21.68 3.11 -3.43
C ASP A 445 23.08 2.85 -2.84
N ASP A 446 23.16 2.62 -1.53
CA ASP A 446 24.41 2.34 -0.81
C ASP A 446 24.15 1.18 0.16
N LYS A 447 24.76 0.04 -0.11
CA LYS A 447 24.66 -1.19 0.66
C LYS A 447 25.97 -1.49 1.38
N ASN A 448 25.88 -1.76 2.68
CA ASN A 448 27.01 -2.19 3.48
C ASN A 448 27.01 -3.72 3.62
N GLY A 449 28.10 -4.32 4.04
CA GLY A 449 28.20 -5.76 4.28
C GLY A 449 28.62 -6.60 3.07
N GLY A 450 29.09 -5.96 1.99
CA GLY A 450 29.59 -6.62 0.79
C GLY A 450 28.54 -6.86 -0.29
N ALA A 451 27.30 -6.43 -0.06
CA ALA A 451 26.29 -6.36 -1.10
C ALA A 451 26.65 -5.26 -2.12
N ARG A 452 26.17 -5.41 -3.34
CA ARG A 452 26.45 -4.45 -4.42
C ARG A 452 25.41 -3.34 -4.43
N ASP A 453 25.88 -2.09 -4.55
CA ASP A 453 24.99 -0.94 -4.77
C ASP A 453 24.22 -1.07 -6.08
N GLN A 454 22.95 -0.70 -6.06
CA GLN A 454 22.03 -0.86 -7.17
C GLN A 454 21.32 0.46 -7.50
N ASP A 455 22.08 1.46 -7.96
CA ASP A 455 21.47 2.69 -8.48
C ASP A 455 20.44 2.39 -9.55
N ALA A 456 19.31 3.12 -9.54
CA ALA A 456 18.25 2.90 -10.49
C ALA A 456 17.72 4.20 -11.11
N PHE A 457 17.44 4.16 -12.41
CA PHE A 457 16.66 5.16 -13.13
C PHE A 457 15.28 4.56 -13.42
N MET A 458 14.23 5.31 -13.07
CA MET A 458 12.85 4.83 -13.22
C MET A 458 11.97 5.89 -13.90
N MET A 459 11.04 5.40 -14.71
CA MET A 459 9.93 6.17 -15.27
C MET A 459 8.63 5.43 -15.00
N GLN A 460 7.56 6.16 -14.66
CA GLN A 460 6.24 5.55 -14.44
C GLN A 460 5.14 6.52 -14.89
N ALA A 461 4.18 6.02 -15.64
CA ALA A 461 2.88 6.67 -15.80
C ALA A 461 1.87 5.96 -14.89
N ALA A 462 1.15 6.72 -14.06
CA ALA A 462 0.15 6.20 -13.14
C ALA A 462 -1.16 6.96 -13.30
N VAL A 463 -2.28 6.23 -13.32
CA VAL A 463 -3.63 6.76 -13.50
C VAL A 463 -4.58 6.11 -12.51
N GLY A 464 -5.33 6.95 -11.75
CA GLY A 464 -6.46 6.50 -10.95
C GLY A 464 -7.80 6.86 -11.65
N PHE A 465 -8.81 6.02 -11.51
CA PHE A 465 -10.12 6.17 -12.13
C PHE A 465 -11.27 5.76 -11.21
#